data_dc2641344259438aa7e7d0993fa795e5
#
_entry.id   dc2641344259438aa7e7d0993fa795e5
#
_cell.length_a   1.000
_cell.length_b   1.000
_cell.length_c   1.000
_cell.angle_alpha   90.00
_cell.angle_beta   90.00
_cell.angle_gamma   90.00
#
_symmetry.space_group_name_H-M   'P 1'
#
loop_
_entity.id
_entity.type
_entity.pdbx_description
1 polymer ?
#
loop_
_entity_poly.entity_id
_entity_poly.type
_entity_poly.pdbx_seq_one_letter_code
_entity_poly.pdbx_strand_id
1 'polypeptide(L)'
;MPVLPEKRSDRKHREIMQAATTVFVAQGYDGTSMDEIAAKASVSKQTIYKHFSDKDHLFAEIVLATTQRVDHVVGLVADSLDDTRDLPQDLERLARAFLDVLMEEELLQVRRLVISNAERMPSLGRDWYEQGFGRVLAMLASCFKKLADKKLSHRQLPLHQA
;
A
#
# COMPACT_ATOMS: atom_id res chain seq x y z
N MET A 1 -4.73 21.37 -14.15
CA MET A 1 -6.15 21.19 -13.78
C MET A 1 -6.31 21.68 -12.34
N PRO A 2 -7.35 22.47 -12.00
CA PRO A 2 -7.58 22.85 -10.62
C PRO A 2 -7.94 21.61 -9.80
N VAL A 3 -7.17 21.35 -8.74
CA VAL A 3 -7.49 20.34 -7.75
C VAL A 3 -8.78 20.78 -7.05
N LEU A 4 -9.84 19.99 -7.20
CA LEU A 4 -11.10 20.25 -6.50
C LEU A 4 -10.81 20.28 -4.98
N PRO A 5 -11.38 21.23 -4.24
CA PRO A 5 -11.16 21.29 -2.79
C PRO A 5 -11.71 20.01 -2.15
N GLU A 6 -10.85 19.36 -1.38
CA GLU A 6 -11.19 18.15 -0.65
C GLU A 6 -12.38 18.42 0.28
N LYS A 7 -13.33 17.48 0.31
CA LYS A 7 -14.48 17.58 1.23
C LYS A 7 -14.01 17.55 2.69
N ARG A 8 -14.62 18.37 3.53
CA ARG A 8 -14.32 18.42 4.98
C ARG A 8 -14.41 17.04 5.66
N SER A 9 -15.33 16.19 5.19
CA SER A 9 -15.48 14.81 5.65
C SER A 9 -14.25 13.98 5.37
N ASP A 10 -13.70 14.05 4.14
CA ASP A 10 -12.58 13.22 3.70
C ASP A 10 -11.28 13.62 4.42
N ARG A 11 -11.13 14.93 4.67
CA ARG A 11 -10.03 15.42 5.51
C ARG A 11 -10.13 14.88 6.94
N LYS A 12 -11.33 14.91 7.55
CA LYS A 12 -11.54 14.37 8.89
C LYS A 12 -11.29 12.87 8.98
N HIS A 13 -11.72 12.12 7.97
CA HIS A 13 -11.45 10.69 7.86
C HIS A 13 -9.94 10.42 7.90
N ARG A 14 -9.15 11.11 7.09
CA ARG A 14 -7.68 10.95 7.08
C ARG A 14 -7.02 11.37 8.40
N GLU A 15 -7.46 12.48 9.00
CA GLU A 15 -6.95 12.94 10.30
C GLU A 15 -7.17 11.87 11.38
N ILE A 16 -8.34 11.20 11.38
CA ILE A 16 -8.64 10.11 12.30
C ILE A 16 -7.75 8.90 12.02
N MET A 17 -7.59 8.48 10.76
CA MET A 17 -6.72 7.35 10.39
C MET A 17 -5.28 7.60 10.81
N GLN A 18 -4.74 8.80 10.59
CA GLN A 18 -3.38 9.16 10.98
C GLN A 18 -3.19 9.14 12.51
N ALA A 19 -4.14 9.69 13.25
CA ALA A 19 -4.13 9.63 14.71
C ALA A 19 -4.22 8.19 15.20
N ALA A 20 -5.09 7.37 14.60
CA ALA A 20 -5.26 5.96 14.93
C ALA A 20 -3.97 5.15 14.68
N THR A 21 -3.32 5.34 13.53
CA THR A 21 -2.03 4.71 13.23
C THR A 21 -1.01 5.02 14.32
N THR A 22 -0.90 6.28 14.73
CA THR A 22 0.02 6.70 15.79
C THR A 22 -0.28 5.99 17.12
N VAL A 23 -1.56 5.88 17.51
CA VAL A 23 -1.95 5.25 18.78
C VAL A 23 -1.75 3.73 18.70
N PHE A 24 -2.16 3.08 17.61
CA PHE A 24 -1.95 1.64 17.43
C PHE A 24 -0.46 1.26 17.46
N VAL A 25 0.39 2.05 16.82
CA VAL A 25 1.83 1.81 16.81
C VAL A 25 2.43 1.96 18.22
N ALA A 26 1.99 2.95 18.99
CA ALA A 26 2.52 3.22 20.33
C ALA A 26 2.06 2.20 21.38
N GLN A 27 0.81 1.72 21.30
CA GLN A 27 0.17 0.94 22.37
C GLN A 27 -0.21 -0.49 21.96
N GLY A 28 -0.05 -0.82 20.66
CA GLY A 28 -0.57 -2.06 20.09
C GLY A 28 -2.08 -2.01 19.88
N TYR A 29 -2.61 -3.04 19.22
CA TYR A 29 -4.04 -3.12 18.93
C TYR A 29 -4.88 -3.21 20.21
N ASP A 30 -4.51 -4.08 21.17
CA ASP A 30 -5.30 -4.32 22.39
C ASP A 30 -5.28 -3.12 23.35
N GLY A 31 -4.15 -2.44 23.45
CA GLY A 31 -4.00 -1.25 24.31
C GLY A 31 -4.70 0.01 23.80
N THR A 32 -5.22 -0.02 22.57
CA THR A 32 -5.84 1.14 21.92
C THR A 32 -7.36 1.15 22.10
N SER A 33 -7.93 2.33 22.41
CA SER A 33 -9.37 2.56 22.42
C SER A 33 -9.80 3.63 21.43
N MET A 34 -11.07 3.55 20.99
CA MET A 34 -11.69 4.57 20.11
C MET A 34 -11.71 5.96 20.75
N ASP A 35 -11.82 6.02 22.09
CA ASP A 35 -11.83 7.29 22.85
C ASP A 35 -10.45 7.98 22.81
N GLU A 36 -9.36 7.21 22.95
CA GLU A 36 -8.00 7.74 22.83
C GLU A 36 -7.70 8.22 21.42
N ILE A 37 -8.15 7.47 20.40
CA ILE A 37 -8.00 7.89 19.01
C ILE A 37 -8.77 9.19 18.76
N ALA A 38 -10.01 9.31 19.27
CA ALA A 38 -10.81 10.53 19.14
C ALA A 38 -10.12 11.74 19.79
N ALA A 39 -9.56 11.54 20.99
CA ALA A 39 -8.78 12.57 21.68
C ALA A 39 -7.54 12.97 20.89
N LYS A 40 -6.78 11.99 20.36
CA LYS A 40 -5.57 12.23 19.53
C LYS A 40 -5.89 12.95 18.24
N ALA A 41 -7.02 12.62 17.60
CA ALA A 41 -7.49 13.26 16.36
C ALA A 41 -8.19 14.62 16.61
N SER A 42 -8.35 15.03 17.87
CA SER A 42 -9.11 16.25 18.26
C SER A 42 -10.53 16.26 17.67
N VAL A 43 -11.21 15.13 17.75
CA VAL A 43 -12.60 14.98 17.34
C VAL A 43 -13.47 14.47 18.49
N SER A 44 -14.79 14.67 18.38
CA SER A 44 -15.71 14.09 19.34
C SER A 44 -15.87 12.59 19.14
N LYS A 45 -16.25 11.86 20.20
CA LYS A 45 -16.62 10.46 20.16
C LYS A 45 -17.68 10.18 19.07
N GLN A 46 -18.67 11.03 18.97
CA GLN A 46 -19.70 10.93 17.92
C GLN A 46 -19.11 11.06 16.52
N THR A 47 -18.10 11.92 16.33
CA THR A 47 -17.46 12.12 15.06
C THR A 47 -16.68 10.87 14.62
N ILE A 48 -15.91 10.25 15.50
CA ILE A 48 -15.14 9.04 15.12
C ILE A 48 -16.10 7.89 14.78
N TYR A 49 -17.18 7.67 15.54
CA TYR A 49 -18.17 6.62 15.24
C TYR A 49 -19.02 6.91 14.00
N LYS A 50 -19.07 8.16 13.53
CA LYS A 50 -19.68 8.49 12.24
C LYS A 50 -18.83 8.02 11.06
N HIS A 51 -17.49 7.98 11.21
CA HIS A 51 -16.56 7.59 10.17
C HIS A 51 -16.23 6.10 10.23
N PHE A 52 -16.13 5.53 11.43
CA PHE A 52 -15.71 4.14 11.65
C PHE A 52 -16.64 3.49 12.67
N SER A 53 -17.25 2.36 12.30
CA SER A 53 -18.18 1.62 13.15
C SER A 53 -17.56 1.18 14.47
N ASP A 54 -16.31 0.73 14.41
CA ASP A 54 -15.57 0.16 15.51
C ASP A 54 -14.05 0.22 15.27
N LYS A 55 -13.28 -0.29 16.23
CA LYS A 55 -11.82 -0.34 16.17
C LYS A 55 -11.30 -1.29 15.09
N ASP A 56 -12.00 -2.40 14.85
CA ASP A 56 -11.61 -3.40 13.86
C ASP A 56 -11.71 -2.83 12.45
N HIS A 57 -12.81 -2.13 12.16
CA HIS A 57 -13.03 -1.45 10.88
C HIS A 57 -11.99 -0.35 10.63
N LEU A 58 -11.72 0.50 11.63
CA LEU A 58 -10.68 1.53 11.53
C LEU A 58 -9.29 0.92 11.28
N PHE A 59 -8.94 -0.16 11.98
CA PHE A 59 -7.67 -0.83 11.79
C PHE A 59 -7.57 -1.48 10.40
N ALA A 60 -8.63 -2.12 9.93
CA ALA A 60 -8.69 -2.72 8.60
C ALA A 60 -8.50 -1.67 7.49
N GLU A 61 -9.12 -0.49 7.63
CA GLU A 61 -8.93 0.60 6.66
C GLU A 61 -7.50 1.14 6.64
N ILE A 62 -6.84 1.26 7.80
CA ILE A 62 -5.42 1.64 7.88
C ILE A 62 -4.55 0.62 7.14
N VAL A 63 -4.78 -0.66 7.39
CA VAL A 63 -4.05 -1.75 6.73
C VAL A 63 -4.25 -1.70 5.21
N LEU A 64 -5.49 -1.54 4.76
CA LEU A 64 -5.81 -1.43 3.33
C LEU A 64 -5.16 -0.21 2.67
N ALA A 65 -5.19 0.94 3.33
CA ALA A 65 -4.57 2.16 2.80
C ALA A 65 -3.06 2.00 2.62
N THR A 66 -2.36 1.30 3.52
CA THR A 66 -0.93 1.01 3.37
C THR A 66 -0.64 0.09 2.19
N THR A 67 -1.49 -0.92 1.93
CA THR A 67 -1.33 -1.81 0.77
C THR A 67 -1.54 -1.09 -0.54
N GLN A 68 -2.55 -0.23 -0.65
CA GLN A 68 -2.82 0.57 -1.85
C GLN A 68 -1.68 1.54 -2.18
N ARG A 69 -1.00 2.07 -1.16
CA ARG A 69 0.15 2.95 -1.35
C ARG A 69 1.33 2.22 -1.97
N VAL A 70 1.61 1.00 -1.54
CA VAL A 70 2.66 0.15 -2.13
C VAL A 70 2.31 -0.18 -3.58
N ASP A 71 1.09 -0.62 -3.86
CA ASP A 71 0.59 -0.90 -5.20
C ASP A 71 0.80 0.28 -6.15
N HIS A 72 0.45 1.49 -5.70
CA HIS A 72 0.58 2.70 -6.51
C HIS A 72 2.03 3.00 -6.87
N VAL A 73 2.94 3.01 -5.89
CA VAL A 73 4.36 3.31 -6.11
C VAL A 73 5.00 2.28 -7.04
N VAL A 74 4.78 1.00 -6.79
CA VAL A 74 5.36 -0.08 -7.60
C VAL A 74 4.76 -0.09 -9.01
N GLY A 75 3.45 0.17 -9.13
CA GLY A 75 2.74 0.24 -10.40
C GLY A 75 3.30 1.33 -11.33
N LEU A 76 3.50 2.54 -10.80
CA LEU A 76 4.04 3.66 -11.58
C LEU A 76 5.41 3.34 -12.20
N VAL A 77 6.28 2.64 -11.45
CA VAL A 77 7.60 2.28 -11.95
C VAL A 77 7.54 1.07 -12.88
N ALA A 78 6.68 0.08 -12.57
CA ALA A 78 6.49 -1.10 -13.44
C ALA A 78 5.96 -0.71 -14.83
N ASP A 79 5.02 0.24 -14.89
CA ASP A 79 4.48 0.75 -16.16
C ASP A 79 5.56 1.43 -17.02
N SER A 80 6.56 2.08 -16.38
CA SER A 80 7.66 2.71 -17.11
C SER A 80 8.57 1.72 -17.84
N LEU A 81 8.54 0.43 -17.46
CA LEU A 81 9.33 -0.63 -18.11
C LEU A 81 8.75 -1.04 -19.48
N ASP A 82 7.52 -0.68 -19.79
CA ASP A 82 6.92 -1.03 -21.09
C ASP A 82 7.61 -0.34 -22.27
N ASP A 83 8.18 0.85 -22.07
CA ASP A 83 8.89 1.63 -23.10
C ASP A 83 10.40 1.79 -22.82
N THR A 84 10.97 0.87 -22.03
CA THR A 84 12.36 0.95 -21.59
C THR A 84 13.37 0.97 -22.74
N ARG A 85 14.35 1.86 -22.67
CA ARG A 85 15.54 1.91 -23.55
C ARG A 85 16.79 1.42 -22.85
N ASP A 86 16.80 1.42 -21.52
CA ASP A 86 17.89 0.92 -20.67
C ASP A 86 17.31 0.03 -19.57
N LEU A 87 17.09 -1.24 -19.91
CA LEU A 87 16.48 -2.20 -19.00
C LEU A 87 17.25 -2.39 -17.67
N PRO A 88 18.59 -2.46 -17.64
CA PRO A 88 19.33 -2.54 -16.37
C PRO A 88 19.05 -1.37 -15.45
N GLN A 89 19.09 -0.13 -15.96
CA GLN A 89 18.85 1.07 -15.18
C GLN A 89 17.41 1.16 -14.69
N ASP A 90 16.44 0.79 -15.53
CA ASP A 90 15.02 0.83 -15.16
C ASP A 90 14.67 -0.24 -14.13
N LEU A 91 15.28 -1.44 -14.22
CA LEU A 91 15.14 -2.48 -13.19
C LEU A 91 15.76 -2.06 -11.86
N GLU A 92 16.92 -1.39 -11.88
CA GLU A 92 17.51 -0.83 -10.66
C GLU A 92 16.59 0.22 -10.03
N ARG A 93 15.98 1.10 -10.84
CA ARG A 93 15.02 2.10 -10.38
C ARG A 93 13.79 1.45 -9.74
N LEU A 94 13.25 0.40 -10.37
CA LEU A 94 12.14 -0.37 -9.82
C LEU A 94 12.50 -1.01 -8.47
N ALA A 95 13.67 -1.65 -8.39
CA ALA A 95 14.13 -2.30 -7.16
C ALA A 95 14.32 -1.27 -6.02
N ARG A 96 14.91 -0.11 -6.31
CA ARG A 96 15.07 0.98 -5.33
C ARG A 96 13.72 1.50 -4.85
N ALA A 97 12.81 1.85 -5.76
CA ALA A 97 11.49 2.35 -5.41
C ALA A 97 10.69 1.34 -4.57
N PHE A 98 10.81 0.05 -4.89
CA PHE A 98 10.19 -1.02 -4.12
C PHE A 98 10.77 -1.12 -2.70
N LEU A 99 12.11 -1.11 -2.58
CA LEU A 99 12.76 -1.14 -1.28
C LEU A 99 12.47 0.10 -0.44
N ASP A 100 12.49 1.28 -1.05
CA ASP A 100 12.22 2.55 -0.35
C ASP A 100 10.83 2.53 0.29
N VAL A 101 9.80 2.13 -0.46
CA VAL A 101 8.44 2.05 0.10
C VAL A 101 8.30 0.94 1.13
N LEU A 102 8.94 -0.23 0.93
CA LEU A 102 8.87 -1.33 1.91
C LEU A 102 9.57 -1.03 3.23
N MET A 103 10.60 -0.18 3.20
CA MET A 103 11.39 0.20 4.36
C MET A 103 10.90 1.48 5.04
N GLU A 104 9.80 2.09 4.57
CA GLU A 104 9.17 3.20 5.27
C GLU A 104 8.77 2.78 6.68
N GLU A 105 9.16 3.58 7.67
CA GLU A 105 8.97 3.26 9.08
C GLU A 105 7.50 2.99 9.44
N GLU A 106 6.58 3.82 8.95
CA GLU A 106 5.14 3.65 9.16
C GLU A 106 4.63 2.32 8.61
N LEU A 107 5.07 1.93 7.41
CA LEU A 107 4.68 0.68 6.78
C LEU A 107 5.23 -0.53 7.56
N LEU A 108 6.46 -0.45 8.05
CA LEU A 108 7.07 -1.48 8.89
C LEU A 108 6.30 -1.66 10.21
N GLN A 109 5.88 -0.56 10.83
CA GLN A 109 5.13 -0.57 12.08
C GLN A 109 3.73 -1.18 11.88
N VAL A 110 3.01 -0.77 10.84
CA VAL A 110 1.69 -1.37 10.51
C VAL A 110 1.83 -2.85 10.19
N ARG A 111 2.86 -3.26 9.45
CA ARG A 111 3.16 -4.67 9.17
C ARG A 111 3.36 -5.50 10.44
N ARG A 112 4.13 -4.98 11.40
CA ARG A 112 4.30 -5.64 12.71
C ARG A 112 2.97 -5.82 13.43
N LEU A 113 2.12 -4.79 13.43
CA LEU A 113 0.78 -4.85 14.03
C LEU A 113 -0.11 -5.91 13.34
N VAL A 114 -0.10 -5.99 12.02
CA VAL A 114 -0.87 -7.03 11.28
C VAL A 114 -0.38 -8.42 11.64
N ILE A 115 0.93 -8.65 11.61
CA ILE A 115 1.53 -9.95 11.91
C ILE A 115 1.24 -10.37 13.35
N SER A 116 1.40 -9.47 14.32
CA SER A 116 1.16 -9.78 15.75
C SER A 116 -0.31 -10.04 16.07
N ASN A 117 -1.26 -9.62 15.21
CA ASN A 117 -2.69 -9.84 15.38
C ASN A 117 -3.27 -10.85 14.39
N ALA A 118 -2.45 -11.52 13.56
CA ALA A 118 -2.92 -12.41 12.50
C ALA A 118 -3.71 -13.62 13.02
N GLU A 119 -3.36 -14.16 14.19
CA GLU A 119 -4.10 -15.27 14.82
C GLU A 119 -5.49 -14.82 15.28
N ARG A 120 -5.60 -13.60 15.79
CA ARG A 120 -6.85 -13.02 16.28
C ARG A 120 -7.75 -12.54 15.15
N MET A 121 -7.16 -11.99 14.08
CA MET A 121 -7.86 -11.42 12.92
C MET A 121 -7.41 -12.12 11.62
N PRO A 122 -7.72 -13.41 11.43
CA PRO A 122 -7.19 -14.20 10.31
C PRO A 122 -7.64 -13.67 8.94
N SER A 123 -8.84 -13.10 8.84
CA SER A 123 -9.35 -12.49 7.62
C SER A 123 -8.51 -11.26 7.24
N LEU A 124 -8.23 -10.38 8.21
CA LEU A 124 -7.42 -9.19 7.98
C LEU A 124 -5.99 -9.55 7.53
N GLY A 125 -5.36 -10.54 8.17
CA GLY A 125 -4.03 -11.02 7.77
C GLY A 125 -4.03 -11.57 6.35
N ARG A 126 -5.08 -12.29 5.96
CA ARG A 126 -5.26 -12.81 4.59
C ARG A 126 -5.48 -11.68 3.59
N ASP A 127 -6.40 -10.76 3.88
CA ASP A 127 -6.71 -9.62 3.02
C ASP A 127 -5.48 -8.72 2.81
N TRP A 128 -4.71 -8.50 3.87
CA TRP A 128 -3.45 -7.77 3.79
C TRP A 128 -2.44 -8.46 2.86
N TYR A 129 -2.30 -9.78 2.96
CA TYR A 129 -1.41 -10.52 2.08
C TYR A 129 -1.90 -10.53 0.63
N GLU A 130 -3.17 -10.85 0.40
CA GLU A 130 -3.74 -11.00 -0.94
C GLU A 130 -3.83 -9.66 -1.69
N GLN A 131 -4.29 -8.61 -1.01
CA GLN A 131 -4.48 -7.28 -1.60
C GLN A 131 -3.22 -6.42 -1.58
N GLY A 132 -2.21 -6.79 -0.79
CA GLY A 132 -0.94 -6.10 -0.70
C GLY A 132 0.15 -6.89 -1.43
N PHE A 133 0.92 -7.65 -0.66
CA PHE A 133 2.13 -8.32 -1.15
C PHE A 133 1.87 -9.27 -2.34
N GLY A 134 0.78 -10.03 -2.30
CA GLY A 134 0.38 -10.94 -3.38
C GLY A 134 0.12 -10.21 -4.70
N ARG A 135 -0.56 -9.06 -4.64
CA ARG A 135 -0.81 -8.22 -5.84
C ARG A 135 0.48 -7.65 -6.42
N VAL A 136 1.36 -7.14 -5.58
CA VAL A 136 2.67 -6.61 -6.01
C VAL A 136 3.47 -7.71 -6.70
N LEU A 137 3.54 -8.91 -6.13
CA LEU A 137 4.22 -10.05 -6.76
C LEU A 137 3.61 -10.42 -8.12
N ALA A 138 2.27 -10.45 -8.23
CA ALA A 138 1.59 -10.74 -9.49
C ALA A 138 1.87 -9.67 -10.55
N MET A 139 1.89 -8.40 -10.16
CA MET A 139 2.21 -7.27 -11.04
C MET A 139 3.66 -7.36 -11.53
N LEU A 140 4.63 -7.61 -10.66
CA LEU A 140 6.03 -7.79 -11.03
C LEU A 140 6.23 -9.00 -11.94
N ALA A 141 5.57 -10.13 -11.64
CA ALA A 141 5.61 -11.32 -12.49
C ALA A 141 5.07 -11.04 -13.90
N SER A 142 3.96 -10.32 -14.01
CA SER A 142 3.39 -9.88 -15.28
C SER A 142 4.34 -8.96 -16.06
N CYS A 143 4.97 -8.00 -15.38
CA CYS A 143 5.94 -7.09 -15.95
C CYS A 143 7.15 -7.85 -16.52
N PHE A 144 7.76 -8.75 -15.74
CA PHE A 144 8.89 -9.56 -16.20
C PHE A 144 8.54 -10.50 -17.35
N LYS A 145 7.33 -11.05 -17.35
CA LYS A 145 6.85 -11.87 -18.47
C LYS A 145 6.77 -11.05 -19.75
N LYS A 146 6.17 -9.87 -19.73
CA LYS A 146 6.11 -8.96 -20.89
C LYS A 146 7.52 -8.63 -21.43
N LEU A 147 8.47 -8.33 -20.54
CA LEU A 147 9.85 -8.03 -20.92
C LEU A 147 10.56 -9.25 -21.57
N ALA A 148 10.33 -10.45 -21.07
CA ALA A 148 10.85 -11.69 -21.64
C ALA A 148 10.27 -11.94 -23.04
N ASP A 149 8.96 -11.77 -23.20
CA ASP A 149 8.25 -11.97 -24.48
C ASP A 149 8.73 -10.96 -25.54
N LYS A 150 8.95 -9.69 -25.16
CA LYS A 150 9.54 -8.67 -26.07
C LYS A 150 10.95 -9.06 -26.53
N LYS A 151 11.81 -9.52 -25.63
CA LYS A 151 13.18 -9.97 -26.01
C LYS A 151 13.17 -11.19 -26.93
N LEU A 152 12.25 -12.13 -26.72
CA LEU A 152 12.10 -13.29 -27.58
C LEU A 152 11.62 -12.90 -28.97
N SER A 153 10.66 -11.97 -29.06
CA SER A 153 10.15 -11.44 -30.35
C SER A 153 11.24 -10.74 -31.17
N HIS A 154 12.11 -9.96 -30.51
CA HIS A 154 13.26 -9.33 -31.20
C HIS A 154 14.33 -10.31 -31.66
N ARG A 155 14.46 -11.47 -31.02
CA ARG A 155 15.40 -12.54 -31.45
C ARG A 155 14.87 -13.37 -32.61
N GLN A 156 13.59 -13.36 -32.87
CA GLN A 156 12.92 -14.13 -33.94
C GLN A 156 12.72 -13.35 -35.24
N LEU A 157 13.15 -12.08 -35.33
CA LEU A 157 13.20 -11.37 -36.61
C LEU A 157 14.28 -12.00 -37.46
N PRO A 158 13.92 -12.70 -38.58
CA PRO A 158 14.90 -13.39 -39.38
C PRO A 158 15.81 -12.41 -40.10
N LEU A 159 17.09 -12.73 -40.13
CA LEU A 159 18.08 -12.24 -41.07
C LEU A 159 17.63 -12.63 -42.49
N HIS A 160 16.67 -11.93 -43.04
CA HIS A 160 16.35 -11.99 -44.44
C HIS A 160 16.39 -10.58 -45.00
N GLN A 161 17.57 -10.18 -45.47
CA GLN A 161 17.82 -9.59 -46.76
C GLN A 161 19.33 -9.23 -46.87
N ALA A 162 20.10 -10.16 -47.47
CA ALA A 162 21.27 -9.79 -48.25
C ALA A 162 20.90 -9.83 -49.73
#